data_726e2e17343032ed272dff9da9f26518
#
_entry.id   726e2e17343032ed272dff9da9f26518
#
_cell.length_a   1.000
_cell.length_b   1.000
_cell.length_c   1.000
_cell.angle_alpha   90.00
_cell.angle_beta   90.00
_cell.angle_gamma   90.00
#
_symmetry.space_group_name_H-M   'P 1'
#
loop_
_entity.id
_entity.type
_entity.pdbx_description
1 polymer ?
#
loop_
_entity_poly.entity_id
_entity_poly.type
_entity_poly.pdbx_seq_one_letter_code
_entity_poly.pdbx_strand_id
1 'polypeptide(L)'
;MNRISTMVVDDEPLAAQLLGDYVRQTPFLSLEGICSSAVEAFSMWQEHPADLLFLDIQMPQMNGLELSRTLGERSRVIFTTAFEQYALEGFRADALDYLLKPISYAEFLRAAGK
;
A
#
# COMPACT_ATOMS: atom_id res chain seq x y z
N MET A 1 12.36 -20.06 0.64
CA MET A 1 11.50 -19.34 -0.31
C MET A 1 11.44 -17.85 0.05
N ASN A 2 11.71 -17.01 -0.91
CA ASN A 2 11.70 -15.57 -0.67
C ASN A 2 10.28 -15.03 -0.69
N ARG A 3 9.97 -14.25 0.32
CA ARG A 3 8.68 -13.55 0.39
C ARG A 3 8.88 -12.12 -0.09
N ILE A 4 7.78 -11.53 -0.55
CA ILE A 4 7.76 -10.12 -0.95
C ILE A 4 7.57 -9.29 0.31
N SER A 5 8.55 -8.45 0.63
CA SER A 5 8.45 -7.57 1.79
C SER A 5 7.37 -6.52 1.53
N THR A 6 6.44 -6.37 2.46
CA THR A 6 5.22 -5.60 2.26
C THR A 6 5.00 -4.63 3.41
N MET A 7 4.63 -3.41 3.06
CA MET A 7 4.30 -2.36 4.01
C MET A 7 2.86 -1.89 3.77
N VAL A 8 2.12 -1.65 4.84
CA VAL A 8 0.76 -1.11 4.77
C VAL A 8 0.78 0.31 5.31
N VAL A 9 0.21 1.24 4.56
CA VAL A 9 0.16 2.66 4.94
C VAL A 9 -1.27 3.16 4.84
N ASP A 10 -1.90 3.46 5.97
CA ASP A 10 -3.27 3.93 6.03
C ASP A 10 -3.48 4.66 7.35
N ASP A 11 -4.06 5.86 7.30
CA ASP A 11 -4.30 6.64 8.51
C ASP A 11 -5.55 6.19 9.27
N GLU A 12 -6.35 5.30 8.69
CA GLU A 12 -7.53 4.71 9.32
C GLU A 12 -7.12 3.41 10.02
N PRO A 13 -7.16 3.34 11.35
CA PRO A 13 -6.65 2.16 12.06
C PRO A 13 -7.31 0.84 11.66
N LEU A 14 -8.63 0.84 11.46
CA LEU A 14 -9.32 -0.39 11.09
C LEU A 14 -8.96 -0.87 9.69
N ALA A 15 -8.82 0.06 8.75
CA ALA A 15 -8.42 -0.28 7.39
C ALA A 15 -6.97 -0.79 7.37
N ALA A 16 -6.09 -0.14 8.10
CA ALA A 16 -4.69 -0.56 8.21
C ALA A 16 -4.57 -1.96 8.80
N GLN A 17 -5.33 -2.23 9.85
CA GLN A 17 -5.33 -3.53 10.50
C GLN A 17 -5.87 -4.62 9.58
N LEU A 18 -6.94 -4.34 8.85
CA LEU A 18 -7.52 -5.29 7.90
C LEU A 18 -6.50 -5.68 6.83
N LEU A 19 -5.83 -4.70 6.24
CA LEU A 19 -4.82 -4.97 5.22
C LEU A 19 -3.62 -5.70 5.81
N GLY A 20 -3.20 -5.34 7.00
CA GLY A 20 -2.12 -6.04 7.70
C GLY A 20 -2.46 -7.52 7.92
N ASP A 21 -3.70 -7.79 8.31
CA ASP A 21 -4.16 -9.18 8.50
C ASP A 21 -4.17 -9.94 7.17
N TYR A 22 -4.60 -9.28 6.09
CA TYR A 22 -4.57 -9.89 4.76
C TYR A 22 -3.12 -10.24 4.36
N VAL A 23 -2.17 -9.35 4.62
CA VAL A 23 -0.76 -9.62 4.32
C VAL A 23 -0.29 -10.86 5.09
N ARG A 24 -0.61 -10.93 6.38
CA ARG A 24 -0.21 -12.06 7.22
C ARG A 24 -0.81 -13.39 6.75
N GLN A 25 -2.00 -13.34 6.15
CA GLN A 25 -2.67 -14.54 5.63
C GLN A 25 -2.13 -14.98 4.28
N THR A 26 -1.34 -14.17 3.62
CA THR A 26 -0.88 -14.43 2.26
C THR A 26 0.54 -14.99 2.29
N PRO A 27 0.74 -16.27 1.91
CA PRO A 27 2.03 -16.95 2.10
C PRO A 27 3.22 -16.31 1.39
N PHE A 28 3.00 -15.66 0.24
CA PHE A 28 4.10 -15.08 -0.53
C PHE A 28 4.45 -13.64 -0.10
N LEU A 29 3.75 -13.11 0.91
CA LEU A 29 4.03 -11.77 1.44
C LEU A 29 4.58 -11.86 2.86
N SER A 30 5.47 -10.93 3.23
CA SER A 30 5.88 -10.76 4.62
C SER A 30 5.59 -9.33 5.04
N LEU A 31 4.93 -9.18 6.19
CA LEU A 31 4.57 -7.84 6.68
C LEU A 31 5.75 -7.22 7.42
N GLU A 32 6.25 -6.11 6.89
CA GLU A 32 7.39 -5.39 7.48
C GLU A 32 6.93 -4.26 8.39
N GLY A 33 5.76 -3.69 8.14
CA GLY A 33 5.25 -2.63 8.99
C GLY A 33 3.88 -2.15 8.57
N ILE A 34 3.19 -1.55 9.54
CA ILE A 34 1.92 -0.86 9.34
C ILE A 34 2.14 0.56 9.81
N CYS A 35 1.98 1.52 8.91
CA CYS A 35 2.23 2.93 9.18
C CYS A 35 0.94 3.72 9.08
N SER A 36 0.80 4.73 9.92
CA SER A 36 -0.41 5.55 9.99
C SER A 36 -0.28 6.88 9.24
N SER A 37 0.88 7.16 8.67
CA SER A 37 1.10 8.38 7.90
C SER A 37 2.15 8.16 6.82
N ALA A 38 2.15 9.04 5.83
CA ALA A 38 3.15 8.98 4.76
C ALA A 38 4.55 9.28 5.30
N VAL A 39 4.67 10.20 6.24
CA VAL A 39 5.97 10.55 6.84
C VAL A 39 6.57 9.36 7.59
N GLU A 40 5.76 8.69 8.41
CA GLU A 40 6.19 7.48 9.12
C GLU A 40 6.61 6.40 8.13
N ALA A 41 5.82 6.21 7.09
CA ALA A 41 6.10 5.21 6.07
C ALA A 41 7.41 5.49 5.34
N PHE A 42 7.65 6.73 4.97
CA PHE A 42 8.87 7.13 4.28
C PHE A 42 10.10 6.90 5.16
N SER A 43 10.00 7.25 6.43
CA SER A 43 11.09 7.06 7.39
C SER A 43 11.45 5.58 7.52
N MET A 44 10.45 4.73 7.70
CA MET A 44 10.66 3.28 7.80
C MET A 44 11.21 2.70 6.50
N TRP A 45 10.67 3.16 5.37
CA TRP A 45 11.09 2.70 4.05
C TRP A 45 12.55 3.05 3.75
N GLN A 46 13.02 4.22 4.20
CA GLN A 46 14.42 4.60 4.00
C GLN A 46 15.38 3.65 4.69
N GLU A 47 14.99 3.14 5.86
CA GLU A 47 15.83 2.19 6.59
C GLU A 47 15.75 0.78 5.99
N HIS A 48 14.53 0.37 5.62
CA HIS A 48 14.28 -0.97 5.08
C HIS A 48 13.25 -0.88 3.95
N PRO A 49 13.70 -0.60 2.72
CA PRO A 49 12.78 -0.48 1.59
C PRO A 49 11.98 -1.76 1.37
N ALA A 50 10.66 -1.64 1.42
CA ALA A 50 9.77 -2.75 1.12
C ALA A 50 9.64 -2.91 -0.39
N ASP A 51 9.41 -4.14 -0.85
CA ASP A 51 9.20 -4.41 -2.27
C ASP A 51 7.82 -3.96 -2.73
N LEU A 52 6.83 -4.02 -1.83
CA LEU A 52 5.44 -3.72 -2.14
C LEU A 52 4.84 -2.86 -1.03
N LEU A 53 4.09 -1.83 -1.41
CA LEU A 53 3.33 -1.03 -0.47
C LEU A 53 1.86 -1.03 -0.84
N PHE A 54 1.00 -1.24 0.16
CA PHE A 54 -0.43 -0.91 0.07
C PHE A 54 -0.58 0.47 0.66
N LEU A 55 -0.99 1.42 -0.14
CA LEU A 55 -0.84 2.83 0.17
C LEU A 55 -2.15 3.57 0.00
N ASP A 56 -2.71 4.04 1.11
CA ASP A 56 -3.93 4.85 1.09
C ASP A 56 -3.64 6.17 0.39
N ILE A 57 -4.51 6.57 -0.52
CA ILE A 57 -4.34 7.83 -1.23
C ILE A 57 -4.62 9.01 -0.31
N GLN A 58 -5.71 8.96 0.44
CA GLN A 58 -6.14 10.10 1.26
C GLN A 58 -5.56 10.05 2.67
N MET A 59 -4.51 10.81 2.87
CA MET A 59 -3.89 10.98 4.18
C MET A 59 -3.54 12.44 4.37
N PRO A 60 -3.56 12.95 5.63
CA PRO A 60 -3.18 14.34 5.88
C PRO A 60 -1.71 14.59 5.60
N GLN A 61 -1.36 15.84 5.31
CA GLN A 61 -0.01 16.35 5.04
C GLN A 61 0.55 15.87 3.71
N MET A 62 0.85 14.59 3.57
CA MET A 62 1.33 14.01 2.32
C MET A 62 0.41 12.84 1.96
N ASN A 63 -0.22 12.90 0.79
CA ASN A 63 -1.10 11.82 0.36
C ASN A 63 -0.30 10.68 -0.28
N GLY A 64 -1.00 9.56 -0.54
CA GLY A 64 -0.34 8.37 -1.09
C GLY A 64 0.28 8.57 -2.45
N LEU A 65 -0.32 9.42 -3.29
CA LEU A 65 0.22 9.69 -4.62
C LEU A 65 1.56 10.43 -4.52
N GLU A 66 1.63 11.39 -3.61
CA GLU A 66 2.87 12.13 -3.37
C GLU A 66 3.97 11.22 -2.83
N LEU A 67 3.61 10.36 -1.88
CA LEU A 67 4.57 9.41 -1.33
C LEU A 67 5.08 8.46 -2.42
N SER A 68 4.18 7.95 -3.26
CA SER A 68 4.54 7.05 -4.35
C SER A 68 5.59 7.68 -5.28
N ARG A 69 5.40 8.95 -5.63
CA ARG A 69 6.37 9.67 -6.47
C ARG A 69 7.73 9.78 -5.80
N THR A 70 7.72 10.01 -4.48
CA THR A 70 8.95 10.13 -3.70
C THR A 70 9.72 8.80 -3.65
N LEU A 71 9.00 7.69 -3.57
CA LEU A 71 9.60 6.36 -3.56
C LEU A 71 10.19 5.98 -4.93
N GLY A 72 9.64 6.53 -6.00
CA GLY A 72 10.07 6.23 -7.36
C GLY A 72 9.76 4.78 -7.75
N GLU A 73 10.67 4.18 -8.52
CA GLU A 73 10.47 2.83 -9.06
C GLU A 73 11.06 1.72 -8.18
N ARG A 74 11.60 2.07 -7.04
CA ARG A 74 12.26 1.08 -6.18
C ARG A 74 11.28 0.16 -5.47
N SER A 75 10.02 0.55 -5.39
CA SER A 75 8.97 -0.25 -4.78
C SER A 75 7.73 -0.24 -5.64
N ARG A 76 7.01 -1.36 -5.66
CA ARG A 76 5.72 -1.44 -6.34
C ARG A 76 4.65 -0.95 -5.38
N VAL A 77 3.65 -0.27 -5.91
CA VAL A 77 2.59 0.32 -5.08
C VAL A 77 1.23 -0.14 -5.56
N ILE A 78 0.39 -0.55 -4.61
CA ILE A 78 -1.03 -0.77 -4.83
C ILE A 78 -1.75 0.29 -4.01
N PHE A 79 -2.47 1.17 -4.68
CA PHE A 79 -3.21 2.22 -3.98
C PHE A 79 -4.52 1.70 -3.44
N THR A 80 -4.94 2.22 -2.30
CA THR A 80 -6.26 1.96 -1.72
C THR A 80 -6.99 3.28 -1.54
N THR A 81 -8.29 3.30 -1.77
CA THR A 81 -9.08 4.51 -1.63
C THR A 81 -10.56 4.17 -1.51
N ALA A 82 -11.31 5.05 -0.89
CA ALA A 82 -12.78 4.97 -0.86
C ALA A 82 -13.41 5.70 -2.06
N PHE A 83 -12.61 6.33 -2.91
CA PHE A 83 -13.12 7.21 -3.97
C PHE A 83 -12.66 6.77 -5.35
N GLU A 84 -13.63 6.46 -6.22
CA GLU A 84 -13.35 6.01 -7.59
C GLU A 84 -12.54 7.02 -8.41
N GLN A 85 -12.70 8.29 -8.15
CA GLN A 85 -12.03 9.33 -8.92
C GLN A 85 -10.50 9.21 -8.86
N TYR A 86 -9.97 8.61 -7.81
CA TYR A 86 -8.52 8.42 -7.69
C TYR A 86 -7.99 7.24 -8.48
N ALA A 87 -8.87 6.44 -9.05
CA ALA A 87 -8.47 5.33 -9.89
C ALA A 87 -7.62 5.79 -11.07
N LEU A 88 -8.06 6.87 -11.73
CA LEU A 88 -7.33 7.42 -12.88
C LEU A 88 -5.96 7.98 -12.47
N GLU A 89 -5.90 8.61 -11.30
CA GLU A 89 -4.63 9.14 -10.80
C GLU A 89 -3.67 8.03 -10.41
N GLY A 90 -4.19 6.93 -9.88
CA GLY A 90 -3.40 5.74 -9.60
C GLY A 90 -2.75 5.20 -10.85
N PHE A 91 -3.48 5.16 -11.96
CA PHE A 91 -2.95 4.76 -13.26
C PHE A 91 -1.83 5.67 -13.71
N ARG A 92 -2.02 6.98 -13.57
CA ARG A 92 -1.01 7.97 -13.96
C ARG A 92 0.23 7.90 -13.10
N ALA A 93 0.09 7.39 -11.87
CA ALA A 93 1.22 7.22 -10.95
C ALA A 93 1.97 5.92 -11.19
N ASP A 94 1.62 5.16 -12.24
CA ASP A 94 2.26 3.90 -12.59
C ASP A 94 2.18 2.87 -11.48
N ALA A 95 1.03 2.77 -10.85
CA ALA A 95 0.79 1.80 -9.80
C ALA A 95 0.62 0.38 -10.36
N LEU A 96 0.94 -0.62 -9.55
CA LEU A 96 0.68 -2.01 -9.90
C LEU A 96 -0.82 -2.26 -9.99
N ASP A 97 -1.58 -1.68 -9.09
CA ASP A 97 -3.03 -1.77 -9.07
C ASP A 97 -3.57 -0.72 -8.11
N TYR A 98 -4.89 -0.61 -8.03
CA TYR A 98 -5.54 0.13 -6.97
C TYR A 98 -6.81 -0.58 -6.56
N LEU A 99 -7.22 -0.42 -5.31
CA LEU A 99 -8.34 -1.13 -4.73
C LEU A 99 -9.31 -0.13 -4.08
N LEU A 100 -10.59 -0.31 -4.33
CA LEU A 100 -11.63 0.49 -3.70
C LEU A 100 -12.05 -0.14 -2.37
N LYS A 101 -12.11 0.69 -1.33
CA LYS A 101 -12.59 0.25 -0.02
C LYS A 101 -14.13 0.10 -0.05
N PRO A 102 -14.70 -0.88 0.64
CA PRO A 102 -14.04 -1.89 1.45
C PRO A 102 -13.40 -2.99 0.59
N ILE A 103 -12.21 -3.43 0.98
CA ILE A 103 -11.42 -4.37 0.19
C ILE A 103 -11.65 -5.79 0.69
N SER A 104 -12.09 -6.69 -0.19
CA SER A 104 -12.20 -8.11 0.14
C SER A 104 -10.84 -8.79 0.03
N TYR A 105 -10.68 -9.91 0.70
CA TYR A 105 -9.43 -10.67 0.58
C TYR A 105 -9.19 -11.16 -0.84
N ALA A 106 -10.24 -11.52 -1.57
CA ALA A 106 -10.12 -11.94 -2.96
C ALA A 106 -9.56 -10.83 -3.84
N GLU A 107 -10.04 -9.61 -3.67
CA GLU A 107 -9.54 -8.46 -4.42
C GLU A 107 -8.09 -8.15 -4.05
N PHE A 108 -7.78 -8.20 -2.76
CA PHE A 108 -6.44 -8.02 -2.24
C PHE A 108 -5.48 -9.03 -2.88
N LEU A 109 -5.86 -10.31 -2.83
CA LEU A 109 -5.03 -11.40 -3.32
C LEU A 109 -4.75 -11.28 -4.81
N ARG A 110 -5.77 -10.90 -5.59
CA ARG A 110 -5.61 -10.70 -7.02
C ARG A 110 -4.61 -9.58 -7.33
N ALA A 111 -4.72 -8.47 -6.62
CA ALA A 111 -3.81 -7.34 -6.83
C ALA A 111 -2.39 -7.69 -6.40
N ALA A 112 -2.24 -8.33 -5.25
CA ALA A 112 -0.93 -8.72 -4.72
C ALA A 112 -0.22 -9.73 -5.61
N GLY A 113 -0.97 -10.55 -6.34
CA GLY A 113 -0.42 -11.57 -7.24
C GLY A 113 0.12 -11.04 -8.56
N LYS A 114 -0.10 -9.77 -8.83
CA LYS A 114 0.44 -9.17 -10.05
C LYS A 114 1.93 -8.91 -9.86
#